data_9a241338ecc25f53281e3ee1cb9ec19b
#
_entry.id   9a241338ecc25f53281e3ee1cb9ec19b
#
_cell.length_a   1.000
_cell.length_b   1.000
_cell.length_c   1.000
_cell.angle_alpha   90.00
_cell.angle_beta   90.00
_cell.angle_gamma   90.00
#
_symmetry.space_group_name_H-M   'P 1'
#
loop_
_entity.id
_entity.type
_entity.pdbx_description
1 polymer ?
#
loop_
_entity_poly.entity_id
_entity_poly.type
_entity_poly.pdbx_seq_one_letter_code
_entity_poly.pdbx_strand_id
1 'polypeptide(L)'
;MSPPMQISCAFPPGPDVVAHAQLAESIGYERVWLYDSPALYGDVWIHLARIAEHTETIGIGPAVLVPNLRHPVAQAAAIATVDALAPGRLAVAIGTGFTARMTMGQRPLTWAETRTYIAQVKGLLAGQEMIVEGKVAKLIPPEGYLPFRPVPIVVAANGPKGLAVAHELGDGVMTIFGSHPEFDWCALLAFGTVLDPGESPESARAYLAAGPALTVVYHGMYEADPAQVDALPGGPEWREELERIPVHLRHLATHEDHLVNVPERDRALLSGEGLTSFTWTGEAAVLRARLDATAAAGTTEILYQPCGPDVARELRAFMDMASAGPRVGTA
;
A
#
# COMPACT_ATOMS: atom_id res chain seq x y z
N MET A 1 0.46 27.80 -7.78
CA MET A 1 1.33 26.97 -6.90
C MET A 1 0.62 25.63 -6.76
N SER A 2 1.26 24.53 -7.08
CA SER A 2 0.71 23.20 -6.80
C SER A 2 0.50 23.05 -5.28
N PRO A 3 -0.54 22.34 -4.83
CA PRO A 3 -0.71 22.05 -3.40
C PRO A 3 0.53 21.31 -2.88
N PRO A 4 0.86 21.46 -1.60
CA PRO A 4 1.97 20.71 -1.00
C PRO A 4 1.71 19.22 -1.13
N MET A 5 2.79 18.42 -1.32
CA MET A 5 2.70 16.97 -1.37
C MET A 5 2.12 16.44 -0.05
N GLN A 6 1.12 15.58 -0.15
CA GLN A 6 0.53 14.89 0.99
C GLN A 6 1.42 13.73 1.44
N ILE A 7 1.49 13.50 2.73
CA ILE A 7 2.22 12.36 3.32
C ILE A 7 1.23 11.47 4.03
N SER A 8 1.03 10.29 3.51
CA SER A 8 0.20 9.22 4.07
C SER A 8 1.07 8.05 4.51
N CYS A 9 0.52 7.15 5.30
CA CYS A 9 1.20 5.93 5.70
C CYS A 9 0.34 4.68 5.47
N ALA A 10 0.99 3.52 5.40
CA ALA A 10 0.30 2.25 5.26
C ALA A 10 0.94 1.18 6.12
N PHE A 11 0.11 0.31 6.72
CA PHE A 11 0.58 -0.82 7.51
C PHE A 11 -0.36 -2.03 7.42
N PRO A 12 0.14 -3.22 7.80
CA PRO A 12 -0.70 -4.40 7.88
C PRO A 12 -1.78 -4.23 8.95
N PRO A 13 -3.00 -4.71 8.73
CA PRO A 13 -4.00 -4.83 9.78
C PRO A 13 -3.50 -5.76 10.88
N GLY A 14 -3.31 -5.23 12.09
CA GLY A 14 -2.74 -5.96 13.23
C GLY A 14 -3.22 -5.42 14.58
N PRO A 15 -2.72 -5.97 15.69
CA PRO A 15 -3.15 -5.60 17.04
C PRO A 15 -2.99 -4.10 17.33
N ASP A 16 -1.88 -3.53 16.92
CA ASP A 16 -1.46 -2.16 17.27
C ASP A 16 -1.93 -1.10 16.24
N VAL A 17 -2.72 -1.50 15.25
CA VAL A 17 -3.11 -0.64 14.14
C VAL A 17 -3.83 0.64 14.57
N VAL A 18 -4.64 0.60 15.63
CA VAL A 18 -5.33 1.77 16.17
C VAL A 18 -4.32 2.74 16.80
N ALA A 19 -3.37 2.24 17.59
CA ALA A 19 -2.34 3.06 18.20
C ALA A 19 -1.43 3.71 17.13
N HIS A 20 -1.08 2.98 16.08
CA HIS A 20 -0.34 3.52 14.95
C HIS A 20 -1.13 4.60 14.19
N ALA A 21 -2.44 4.41 13.99
CA ALA A 21 -3.29 5.39 13.33
C ALA A 21 -3.45 6.68 14.17
N GLN A 22 -3.63 6.55 15.47
CA GLN A 22 -3.67 7.70 16.40
C GLN A 22 -2.33 8.46 16.43
N LEU A 23 -1.21 7.73 16.42
CA LEU A 23 0.10 8.35 16.30
C LEU A 23 0.23 9.10 14.97
N ALA A 24 -0.12 8.45 13.85
CA ALA A 24 -0.05 9.07 12.52
C ALA A 24 -0.90 10.35 12.46
N GLU A 25 -2.12 10.32 13.00
CA GLU A 25 -2.98 11.51 13.13
C GLU A 25 -2.30 12.62 13.94
N SER A 26 -1.74 12.28 15.11
CA SER A 26 -1.14 13.25 16.01
C SER A 26 0.10 13.95 15.46
N ILE A 27 0.80 13.33 14.52
CA ILE A 27 2.01 13.86 13.89
C ILE A 27 1.80 14.39 12.47
N GLY A 28 0.54 14.39 11.99
CA GLY A 28 0.14 15.10 10.78
C GLY A 28 0.17 14.31 9.48
N TYR A 29 0.07 12.99 9.53
CA TYR A 29 -0.19 12.20 8.33
C TYR A 29 -1.58 12.49 7.77
N GLU A 30 -1.67 12.56 6.44
CA GLU A 30 -2.95 12.84 5.74
C GLU A 30 -3.91 11.66 5.84
N ARG A 31 -3.41 10.42 5.71
CA ARG A 31 -4.22 9.20 5.62
C ARG A 31 -3.47 7.98 6.13
N VAL A 32 -4.23 7.05 6.70
CA VAL A 32 -3.80 5.68 6.99
C VAL A 32 -4.43 4.73 5.98
N TRP A 33 -3.57 3.96 5.32
CA TRP A 33 -3.98 2.90 4.42
C TRP A 33 -3.71 1.53 5.05
N LEU A 34 -4.63 0.58 4.90
CA LEU A 34 -4.45 -0.79 5.39
C LEU A 34 -4.45 -1.80 4.24
N TYR A 35 -3.60 -2.81 4.34
CA TYR A 35 -3.52 -3.88 3.34
C TYR A 35 -4.72 -4.82 3.40
N ASP A 36 -5.20 -5.32 2.25
CA ASP A 36 -6.24 -6.35 2.17
C ASP A 36 -5.63 -7.66 1.67
N SER A 37 -4.85 -8.32 2.52
CA SER A 37 -4.23 -9.62 2.27
C SER A 37 -4.60 -10.61 3.38
N PRO A 38 -5.81 -11.19 3.34
CA PRO A 38 -6.38 -11.94 4.47
C PRO A 38 -5.66 -13.26 4.79
N ALA A 39 -4.80 -13.76 3.91
CA ALA A 39 -3.94 -14.90 4.21
C ALA A 39 -2.75 -14.53 5.11
N LEU A 40 -2.43 -13.23 5.22
CA LEU A 40 -1.29 -12.71 5.97
C LEU A 40 -1.71 -11.93 7.21
N TYR A 41 -2.81 -11.18 7.15
CA TYR A 41 -3.19 -10.16 8.12
C TYR A 41 -4.66 -10.29 8.54
N GLY A 42 -5.06 -9.50 9.53
CA GLY A 42 -6.46 -9.38 9.95
C GLY A 42 -7.37 -8.79 8.87
N ASP A 43 -8.69 -8.91 9.05
CA ASP A 43 -9.66 -8.34 8.11
C ASP A 43 -9.57 -6.81 8.08
N VAL A 44 -9.39 -6.27 6.87
CA VAL A 44 -9.17 -4.85 6.64
C VAL A 44 -10.33 -3.99 7.12
N TRP A 45 -11.59 -4.42 6.92
CA TRP A 45 -12.77 -3.63 7.25
C TRP A 45 -13.01 -3.57 8.75
N ILE A 46 -12.74 -4.65 9.48
CA ILE A 46 -12.84 -4.66 10.95
C ILE A 46 -11.83 -3.66 11.53
N HIS A 47 -10.59 -3.65 11.02
CA HIS A 47 -9.57 -2.73 11.51
C HIS A 47 -9.83 -1.29 11.09
N LEU A 48 -10.33 -1.03 9.88
CA LEU A 48 -10.72 0.32 9.45
C LEU A 48 -11.88 0.89 10.28
N ALA A 49 -12.89 0.07 10.61
CA ALA A 49 -13.96 0.48 11.52
C ALA A 49 -13.42 0.87 12.91
N ARG A 50 -12.49 0.09 13.47
CA ARG A 50 -11.84 0.42 14.74
C ARG A 50 -11.04 1.73 14.66
N ILE A 51 -10.29 1.97 13.58
CA ILE A 51 -9.58 3.25 13.39
C ILE A 51 -10.58 4.40 13.26
N ALA A 52 -11.67 4.23 12.48
CA ALA A 52 -12.69 5.24 12.30
C ALA A 52 -13.28 5.74 13.63
N GLU A 53 -13.49 4.82 14.60
CA GLU A 53 -14.03 5.10 15.92
C GLU A 53 -13.01 5.73 16.91
N HIS A 54 -11.70 5.61 16.63
CA HIS A 54 -10.64 6.04 17.55
C HIS A 54 -9.76 7.18 17.00
N THR A 55 -10.13 7.74 15.85
CA THR A 55 -9.47 8.90 15.22
C THR A 55 -10.52 9.91 14.78
N GLU A 56 -10.14 11.18 14.66
CA GLU A 56 -11.09 12.27 14.41
C GLU A 56 -10.99 12.86 13.00
N THR A 57 -9.77 13.04 12.50
CA THR A 57 -9.49 13.85 11.30
C THR A 57 -8.77 13.10 10.21
N ILE A 58 -7.90 12.14 10.57
CA ILE A 58 -7.07 11.43 9.59
C ILE A 58 -7.93 10.67 8.58
N GLY A 59 -7.56 10.79 7.31
CA GLY A 59 -8.12 9.95 6.26
C GLY A 59 -7.84 8.47 6.52
N ILE A 60 -8.72 7.59 6.07
CA ILE A 60 -8.55 6.14 6.21
C ILE A 60 -8.90 5.44 4.91
N GLY A 61 -8.35 4.24 4.69
CA GLY A 61 -8.74 3.45 3.53
C GLY A 61 -8.00 2.13 3.40
N PRO A 62 -8.54 1.19 2.61
CA PRO A 62 -7.82 0.00 2.21
C PRO A 62 -6.90 0.29 1.01
N ALA A 63 -5.69 -0.25 1.03
CA ALA A 63 -4.76 -0.20 -0.12
C ALA A 63 -3.98 -1.52 -0.24
N VAL A 64 -4.40 -2.41 -1.14
CA VAL A 64 -5.50 -2.25 -2.09
C VAL A 64 -6.56 -3.32 -1.83
N LEU A 65 -7.82 -2.97 -2.01
CA LEU A 65 -8.88 -3.98 -2.09
C LEU A 65 -8.66 -4.83 -3.34
N VAL A 66 -8.94 -6.10 -3.19
CA VAL A 66 -8.81 -7.07 -4.27
C VAL A 66 -10.17 -7.60 -4.66
N PRO A 67 -10.58 -7.42 -5.93
CA PRO A 67 -11.78 -8.08 -6.44
C PRO A 67 -11.71 -9.60 -6.19
N ASN A 68 -12.85 -10.25 -6.00
CA ASN A 68 -13.02 -11.68 -5.67
C ASN A 68 -12.69 -12.10 -4.23
N LEU A 69 -12.06 -11.25 -3.41
CA LEU A 69 -12.02 -11.51 -1.96
C LEU A 69 -13.40 -11.30 -1.33
N ARG A 70 -14.17 -10.36 -1.90
CA ARG A 70 -15.54 -10.07 -1.43
C ARG A 70 -16.47 -9.81 -2.62
N HIS A 71 -17.69 -10.34 -2.55
CA HIS A 71 -18.74 -10.04 -3.53
C HIS A 71 -18.98 -8.52 -3.62
N PRO A 72 -19.18 -7.92 -4.81
CA PRO A 72 -19.34 -6.46 -4.98
C PRO A 72 -20.40 -5.82 -4.05
N VAL A 73 -21.51 -6.49 -3.82
CA VAL A 73 -22.55 -6.01 -2.89
C VAL A 73 -22.06 -5.94 -1.44
N ALA A 74 -21.38 -6.99 -0.98
CA ALA A 74 -20.79 -7.01 0.36
C ALA A 74 -19.69 -5.94 0.50
N GLN A 75 -18.89 -5.76 -0.56
CA GLN A 75 -17.84 -4.75 -0.60
C GLN A 75 -18.42 -3.33 -0.55
N ALA A 76 -19.44 -3.03 -1.34
CA ALA A 76 -20.11 -1.73 -1.32
C ALA A 76 -20.79 -1.46 0.02
N ALA A 77 -21.42 -2.47 0.65
CA ALA A 77 -21.98 -2.34 1.99
C ALA A 77 -20.91 -2.03 3.05
N ALA A 78 -19.75 -2.70 3.00
CA ALA A 78 -18.64 -2.44 3.92
C ALA A 78 -18.09 -1.01 3.75
N ILE A 79 -17.90 -0.55 2.52
CA ILE A 79 -17.47 0.82 2.20
C ILE A 79 -18.47 1.83 2.79
N ALA A 80 -19.76 1.69 2.49
CA ALA A 80 -20.79 2.59 2.99
C ALA A 80 -20.89 2.59 4.52
N THR A 81 -20.67 1.43 5.17
CA THR A 81 -20.67 1.31 6.63
C THR A 81 -19.51 2.08 7.26
N VAL A 82 -18.28 1.90 6.74
CA VAL A 82 -17.12 2.61 7.29
C VAL A 82 -17.17 4.10 6.95
N ASP A 83 -17.70 4.49 5.79
CA ASP A 83 -17.92 5.90 5.47
C ASP A 83 -18.97 6.54 6.41
N ALA A 84 -19.95 5.80 6.89
CA ALA A 84 -20.88 6.27 7.91
C ALA A 84 -20.21 6.52 9.27
N LEU A 85 -19.21 5.69 9.64
CA LEU A 85 -18.43 5.86 10.88
C LEU A 85 -17.43 7.03 10.78
N ALA A 86 -16.89 7.27 9.60
CA ALA A 86 -15.87 8.29 9.34
C ALA A 86 -16.26 9.18 8.14
N PRO A 87 -17.29 10.03 8.25
CA PRO A 87 -17.86 10.77 7.13
C PRO A 87 -16.81 11.63 6.40
N GLY A 88 -16.63 11.33 5.10
CA GLY A 88 -15.71 12.08 4.22
C GLY A 88 -14.22 11.79 4.44
N ARG A 89 -13.87 10.88 5.34
CA ARG A 89 -12.46 10.48 5.58
C ARG A 89 -12.06 9.23 4.81
N LEU A 90 -13.02 8.45 4.33
CA LEU A 90 -12.75 7.20 3.62
C LEU A 90 -12.37 7.43 2.16
N ALA A 91 -11.31 6.77 1.71
CA ALA A 91 -11.02 6.54 0.29
C ALA A 91 -10.65 5.07 0.10
N VAL A 92 -10.79 4.55 -1.11
CA VAL A 92 -10.60 3.13 -1.40
C VAL A 92 -9.62 2.96 -2.54
N ALA A 93 -8.49 2.28 -2.30
CA ALA A 93 -7.62 1.86 -3.40
C ALA A 93 -8.00 0.45 -3.84
N ILE A 94 -8.07 0.21 -5.16
CA ILE A 94 -8.41 -1.09 -5.75
C ILE A 94 -7.33 -1.50 -6.76
N GLY A 95 -6.89 -2.75 -6.69
CA GLY A 95 -5.89 -3.30 -7.61
C GLY A 95 -6.22 -4.73 -8.03
N THR A 96 -5.36 -5.31 -8.87
CA THR A 96 -5.51 -6.68 -9.39
C THR A 96 -5.23 -7.77 -8.35
N GLY A 97 -4.67 -7.40 -7.19
CA GLY A 97 -4.44 -8.32 -6.09
C GLY A 97 -3.17 -9.16 -6.22
N PHE A 98 -2.04 -8.53 -6.54
CA PHE A 98 -0.77 -9.22 -6.64
C PHE A 98 -0.50 -10.06 -5.37
N THR A 99 -0.09 -9.47 -4.26
CA THR A 99 0.25 -10.17 -3.01
C THR A 99 -0.92 -11.01 -2.47
N ALA A 100 -2.10 -10.40 -2.30
CA ALA A 100 -3.24 -11.08 -1.67
C ALA A 100 -3.70 -12.34 -2.43
N ARG A 101 -3.57 -12.36 -3.76
CA ARG A 101 -3.94 -13.53 -4.56
C ARG A 101 -2.80 -14.54 -4.63
N MET A 102 -1.57 -14.08 -4.72
CA MET A 102 -0.42 -14.98 -4.81
C MET A 102 -0.19 -15.74 -3.50
N THR A 103 -0.45 -15.14 -2.36
CA THR A 103 -0.48 -15.85 -1.06
C THR A 103 -1.52 -16.97 -0.97
N MET A 104 -2.51 -16.96 -1.87
CA MET A 104 -3.50 -18.04 -2.00
C MET A 104 -3.18 -18.99 -3.18
N GLY A 105 -2.00 -18.88 -3.78
CA GLY A 105 -1.61 -19.65 -4.96
C GLY A 105 -2.38 -19.27 -6.25
N GLN A 106 -2.93 -18.05 -6.31
CA GLN A 106 -3.73 -17.56 -7.43
C GLN A 106 -3.00 -16.42 -8.14
N ARG A 107 -3.17 -16.33 -9.48
CA ARG A 107 -2.62 -15.19 -10.24
C ARG A 107 -3.43 -13.92 -9.99
N PRO A 108 -2.80 -12.73 -10.12
CA PRO A 108 -3.53 -11.46 -10.15
C PRO A 108 -4.67 -11.49 -11.18
N LEU A 109 -5.72 -10.72 -10.91
CA LEU A 109 -6.85 -10.59 -11.84
C LEU A 109 -6.44 -9.84 -13.10
N THR A 110 -7.18 -10.07 -14.18
CA THR A 110 -7.07 -9.25 -15.39
C THR A 110 -7.62 -7.84 -15.14
N TRP A 111 -7.15 -6.88 -15.92
CA TRP A 111 -7.69 -5.52 -15.87
C TRP A 111 -9.15 -5.43 -16.32
N ALA A 112 -9.62 -6.34 -17.15
CA ALA A 112 -11.03 -6.43 -17.54
C ALA A 112 -11.92 -6.83 -16.35
N GLU A 113 -11.50 -7.82 -15.57
CA GLU A 113 -12.21 -8.24 -14.34
C GLU A 113 -12.19 -7.13 -13.29
N THR A 114 -11.01 -6.52 -13.05
CA THR A 114 -10.85 -5.44 -12.10
C THR A 114 -11.69 -4.21 -12.47
N ARG A 115 -11.71 -3.82 -13.76
CA ARG A 115 -12.56 -2.76 -14.28
C ARG A 115 -14.05 -3.03 -14.03
N THR A 116 -14.52 -4.24 -14.32
CA THR A 116 -15.91 -4.63 -14.09
C THR A 116 -16.27 -4.53 -12.62
N TYR A 117 -15.40 -5.00 -11.73
CA TYR A 117 -15.62 -4.92 -10.30
C TYR A 117 -15.68 -3.47 -9.79
N ILE A 118 -14.75 -2.60 -10.21
CA ILE A 118 -14.75 -1.18 -9.83
C ILE A 118 -16.06 -0.52 -10.29
N ALA A 119 -16.50 -0.76 -11.53
CA ALA A 119 -17.76 -0.21 -12.04
C ALA A 119 -18.97 -0.69 -11.23
N GLN A 120 -19.01 -1.99 -10.86
CA GLN A 120 -20.07 -2.54 -10.01
C GLN A 120 -20.08 -1.90 -8.62
N VAL A 121 -18.94 -1.77 -7.96
CA VAL A 121 -18.84 -1.16 -6.63
C VAL A 121 -19.27 0.32 -6.68
N LYS A 122 -18.77 1.10 -7.66
CA LYS A 122 -19.18 2.51 -7.84
C LYS A 122 -20.68 2.66 -8.07
N GLY A 123 -21.26 1.85 -8.96
CA GLY A 123 -22.68 1.89 -9.25
C GLY A 123 -23.53 1.52 -8.02
N LEU A 124 -23.14 0.50 -7.28
CA LEU A 124 -23.82 0.10 -6.04
C LEU A 124 -23.76 1.21 -4.97
N LEU A 125 -22.61 1.85 -4.79
CA LEU A 125 -22.44 2.99 -3.87
C LEU A 125 -23.25 4.21 -4.31
N ALA A 126 -23.51 4.36 -5.61
CA ALA A 126 -24.40 5.40 -6.15
C ALA A 126 -25.89 5.01 -6.08
N GLY A 127 -26.24 3.87 -5.47
CA GLY A 127 -27.62 3.39 -5.39
C GLY A 127 -28.20 2.89 -6.72
N GLN A 128 -27.35 2.58 -7.69
CA GLN A 128 -27.73 2.10 -9.02
C GLN A 128 -27.98 0.58 -9.02
N GLU A 129 -28.78 0.13 -10.00
CA GLU A 129 -28.90 -1.27 -10.35
C GLU A 129 -27.73 -1.73 -11.20
N MET A 130 -27.01 -2.74 -10.71
CA MET A 130 -25.83 -3.29 -11.40
C MET A 130 -26.04 -4.76 -11.73
N ILE A 131 -25.46 -5.22 -12.83
CA ILE A 131 -25.42 -6.65 -13.13
C ILE A 131 -24.20 -7.25 -12.40
N VAL A 132 -24.47 -8.16 -11.47
CA VAL A 132 -23.48 -8.92 -10.72
C VAL A 132 -23.79 -10.39 -10.88
N GLU A 133 -22.85 -11.20 -11.37
CA GLU A 133 -23.03 -12.64 -11.64
C GLU A 133 -24.30 -12.95 -12.47
N GLY A 134 -24.58 -12.09 -13.47
CA GLY A 134 -25.73 -12.23 -14.36
C GLY A 134 -27.08 -11.90 -13.73
N LYS A 135 -27.12 -11.32 -12.54
CA LYS A 135 -28.34 -10.89 -11.85
C LYS A 135 -28.30 -9.39 -11.54
N VAL A 136 -29.47 -8.77 -11.47
CA VAL A 136 -29.58 -7.39 -11.00
C VAL A 136 -29.33 -7.36 -9.48
N ALA A 137 -28.40 -6.51 -9.05
CA ALA A 137 -28.06 -6.26 -7.67
C ALA A 137 -28.13 -4.76 -7.38
N LYS A 138 -28.54 -4.40 -6.18
CA LYS A 138 -28.64 -3.01 -5.68
C LYS A 138 -28.51 -3.00 -4.17
N LEU A 139 -27.93 -1.94 -3.59
CA LEU A 139 -28.07 -1.69 -2.17
C LEU A 139 -29.45 -1.13 -1.88
N ILE A 140 -30.19 -1.75 -0.97
CA ILE A 140 -31.56 -1.37 -0.58
C ILE A 140 -31.69 -1.21 0.94
N PRO A 141 -30.81 -0.40 1.59
CA PRO A 141 -30.89 -0.21 3.03
C PRO A 141 -32.20 0.48 3.43
N PRO A 142 -32.74 0.20 4.64
CA PRO A 142 -33.73 1.04 5.20
C PRO A 142 -33.29 2.50 5.31
N GLU A 143 -34.21 3.43 5.32
CA GLU A 143 -33.91 4.85 5.41
C GLU A 143 -33.04 5.16 6.64
N GLY A 144 -31.96 5.91 6.42
CA GLY A 144 -30.99 6.32 7.45
C GLY A 144 -29.98 5.26 7.87
N TYR A 145 -30.01 4.03 7.31
CA TYR A 145 -29.05 2.98 7.70
C TYR A 145 -27.69 3.11 7.02
N LEU A 146 -27.65 3.45 5.74
CA LEU A 146 -26.41 3.63 4.99
C LEU A 146 -26.49 4.93 4.17
N PRO A 147 -25.43 5.74 4.16
CA PRO A 147 -25.34 6.87 3.26
C PRO A 147 -25.05 6.42 1.82
N PHE A 148 -25.67 7.06 0.84
CA PHE A 148 -25.27 6.99 -0.54
C PHE A 148 -24.44 8.24 -0.86
N ARG A 149 -23.14 8.17 -0.62
CA ARG A 149 -22.20 9.25 -0.88
C ARG A 149 -21.08 8.75 -1.79
N PRO A 150 -20.56 9.60 -2.67
CA PRO A 150 -19.34 9.27 -3.40
C PRO A 150 -18.18 9.02 -2.42
N VAL A 151 -17.54 7.86 -2.55
CA VAL A 151 -16.27 7.55 -1.87
C VAL A 151 -15.20 7.50 -2.94
N PRO A 152 -14.11 8.27 -2.81
CA PRO A 152 -13.03 8.28 -3.80
C PRO A 152 -12.45 6.89 -4.02
N ILE A 153 -12.26 6.52 -5.28
CA ILE A 153 -11.63 5.26 -5.67
C ILE A 153 -10.32 5.54 -6.40
N VAL A 154 -9.22 5.09 -5.80
CA VAL A 154 -7.87 5.16 -6.39
C VAL A 154 -7.54 3.81 -7.03
N VAL A 155 -7.09 3.80 -8.28
CA VAL A 155 -6.74 2.56 -8.96
C VAL A 155 -5.25 2.29 -8.85
N ALA A 156 -4.87 1.16 -8.26
CA ALA A 156 -3.46 0.80 -8.13
C ALA A 156 -2.93 0.18 -9.43
N ALA A 157 -2.14 0.95 -10.18
CA ALA A 157 -1.68 0.59 -11.50
C ALA A 157 -0.27 1.12 -11.80
N ASN A 158 0.51 0.35 -12.57
CA ASN A 158 1.85 0.73 -13.03
C ASN A 158 2.02 0.64 -14.56
N GLY A 159 1.10 -0.01 -15.24
CA GLY A 159 1.20 -0.26 -16.68
C GLY A 159 0.00 0.28 -17.46
N PRO A 160 0.11 0.38 -18.80
CA PRO A 160 -0.85 1.12 -19.63
C PRO A 160 -2.30 0.62 -19.51
N LYS A 161 -2.52 -0.68 -19.34
CA LYS A 161 -3.90 -1.23 -19.18
C LYS A 161 -4.53 -0.78 -17.87
N GLY A 162 -3.76 -0.73 -16.79
CA GLY A 162 -4.25 -0.28 -15.49
C GLY A 162 -4.45 1.23 -15.45
N LEU A 163 -3.53 1.99 -16.04
CA LEU A 163 -3.67 3.45 -16.17
C LEU A 163 -4.91 3.83 -16.97
N ALA A 164 -5.25 3.07 -18.02
CA ALA A 164 -6.50 3.30 -18.76
C ALA A 164 -7.75 3.08 -17.88
N VAL A 165 -7.73 2.07 -16.98
CA VAL A 165 -8.83 1.87 -16.01
C VAL A 165 -8.85 2.99 -14.97
N ALA A 166 -7.68 3.47 -14.52
CA ALA A 166 -7.59 4.61 -13.61
C ALA A 166 -8.17 5.89 -14.22
N HIS A 167 -7.88 6.18 -15.48
CA HIS A 167 -8.49 7.32 -16.21
C HIS A 167 -10.00 7.19 -16.38
N GLU A 168 -10.50 5.98 -16.61
CA GLU A 168 -11.93 5.76 -16.87
C GLU A 168 -12.77 5.78 -15.58
N LEU A 169 -12.28 5.17 -14.52
CA LEU A 169 -13.08 4.86 -13.32
C LEU A 169 -12.51 5.39 -12.02
N GLY A 170 -11.22 5.76 -11.99
CA GLY A 170 -10.55 6.21 -10.78
C GLY A 170 -10.72 7.70 -10.52
N ASP A 171 -10.63 8.09 -9.27
CA ASP A 171 -10.47 9.47 -8.82
C ASP A 171 -8.98 9.81 -8.64
N GLY A 172 -8.11 8.83 -8.87
CA GLY A 172 -6.66 8.92 -8.82
C GLY A 172 -5.97 7.60 -9.14
N VAL A 173 -4.64 7.62 -9.13
CA VAL A 173 -3.78 6.45 -9.35
C VAL A 173 -2.85 6.23 -8.16
N MET A 174 -2.65 4.97 -7.78
CA MET A 174 -1.63 4.54 -6.83
C MET A 174 -0.57 3.72 -7.57
N THR A 175 0.69 4.05 -7.39
CA THR A 175 1.80 3.44 -8.13
C THR A 175 2.93 3.02 -7.19
N ILE A 176 3.71 2.04 -7.59
CA ILE A 176 4.99 1.67 -6.95
C ILE A 176 6.19 2.16 -7.76
N PHE A 177 5.98 2.57 -9.02
CA PHE A 177 7.02 3.04 -9.91
C PHE A 177 6.60 4.31 -10.65
N GLY A 178 7.39 5.35 -10.51
CA GLY A 178 7.25 6.59 -11.25
C GLY A 178 6.07 7.47 -10.82
N SER A 179 6.00 8.62 -11.43
CA SER A 179 4.95 9.62 -11.23
C SER A 179 4.06 9.70 -12.47
N HIS A 180 2.80 10.02 -12.27
CA HIS A 180 1.79 10.16 -13.30
C HIS A 180 1.12 11.53 -13.21
N PRO A 181 1.78 12.59 -13.77
CA PRO A 181 1.31 13.98 -13.65
C PRO A 181 -0.03 14.25 -14.35
N GLU A 182 -0.50 13.31 -15.16
CA GLU A 182 -1.82 13.35 -15.79
C GLU A 182 -2.98 13.09 -14.84
N PHE A 183 -2.71 12.68 -13.59
CA PHE A 183 -3.72 12.48 -12.54
C PHE A 183 -3.60 13.56 -11.47
N ASP A 184 -4.72 14.17 -11.09
CA ASP A 184 -4.79 15.12 -9.96
C ASP A 184 -4.44 14.48 -8.62
N TRP A 185 -4.66 13.18 -8.50
CA TRP A 185 -4.25 12.37 -7.36
C TRP A 185 -3.34 11.22 -7.82
N CYS A 186 -2.05 11.38 -7.60
CA CYS A 186 -1.03 10.37 -7.88
C CYS A 186 -0.32 10.01 -6.58
N ALA A 187 -0.63 8.85 -6.00
CA ALA A 187 -0.02 8.32 -4.78
C ALA A 187 1.12 7.35 -5.14
N LEU A 188 2.33 7.62 -4.65
CA LEU A 188 3.50 6.75 -4.84
C LEU A 188 3.84 6.02 -3.54
N LEU A 189 3.95 4.69 -3.60
CA LEU A 189 4.45 3.88 -2.49
C LEU A 189 5.93 4.16 -2.22
N ALA A 190 6.26 4.36 -0.94
CA ALA A 190 7.62 4.51 -0.44
C ALA A 190 7.81 3.61 0.78
N PHE A 191 8.76 2.70 0.74
CA PHE A 191 9.11 1.81 1.86
C PHE A 191 10.63 1.83 2.09
N GLY A 192 11.03 1.82 3.34
CA GLY A 192 12.42 1.99 3.75
C GLY A 192 12.53 2.66 5.11
N THR A 193 13.67 3.22 5.43
CA THR A 193 13.91 3.89 6.70
C THR A 193 14.78 5.14 6.58
N VAL A 194 14.49 6.15 7.38
CA VAL A 194 15.37 7.30 7.57
C VAL A 194 16.50 6.87 8.51
N LEU A 195 17.74 6.90 8.02
CA LEU A 195 18.92 6.60 8.84
C LEU A 195 19.18 7.70 9.86
N ASP A 196 19.61 7.31 11.05
CA ASP A 196 20.06 8.26 12.05
C ASP A 196 21.37 8.93 11.62
N PRO A 197 21.73 10.11 12.11
CA PRO A 197 22.97 10.78 11.71
C PRO A 197 24.20 9.89 11.90
N GLY A 198 24.91 9.59 10.81
CA GLY A 198 26.09 8.71 10.80
C GLY A 198 25.78 7.21 10.88
N GLU A 199 24.52 6.82 10.82
CA GLU A 199 24.14 5.40 10.80
C GLU A 199 24.45 4.75 9.44
N SER A 200 25.06 3.57 9.49
CA SER A 200 25.29 2.75 8.29
C SER A 200 23.96 2.12 7.82
N PRO A 201 23.70 2.05 6.50
CA PRO A 201 22.62 1.25 5.96
C PRO A 201 22.77 -0.26 6.25
N GLU A 202 23.93 -0.69 6.72
CA GLU A 202 24.19 -2.07 7.18
C GLU A 202 23.98 -2.27 8.68
N SER A 203 23.47 -1.24 9.37
CA SER A 203 23.15 -1.39 10.80
C SER A 203 22.06 -2.43 11.04
N ALA A 204 22.10 -3.08 12.19
CA ALA A 204 21.06 -4.04 12.58
C ALA A 204 19.67 -3.39 12.58
N ARG A 205 19.57 -2.10 12.99
CA ARG A 205 18.31 -1.36 12.94
C ARG A 205 17.83 -1.15 11.50
N ALA A 206 18.69 -0.72 10.59
CA ALA A 206 18.33 -0.51 9.19
C ALA A 206 17.82 -1.81 8.54
N TYR A 207 18.48 -2.93 8.83
CA TYR A 207 18.04 -4.24 8.36
C TYR A 207 16.69 -4.65 8.93
N LEU A 208 16.42 -4.36 10.21
CA LEU A 208 15.10 -4.63 10.80
C LEU A 208 14.00 -3.74 10.22
N ALA A 209 14.32 -2.46 9.97
CA ALA A 209 13.31 -1.47 9.54
C ALA A 209 13.04 -1.49 8.02
N ALA A 210 13.99 -1.87 7.19
CA ALA A 210 13.87 -1.82 5.73
C ALA A 210 14.10 -3.17 5.03
N GLY A 211 14.68 -4.14 5.73
CA GLY A 211 14.90 -5.49 5.20
C GLY A 211 13.62 -6.16 4.70
N PRO A 212 12.50 -6.13 5.44
CA PRO A 212 11.24 -6.71 4.96
C PRO A 212 10.78 -6.13 3.62
N ALA A 213 11.01 -4.84 3.38
CA ALA A 213 10.70 -4.20 2.11
C ALA A 213 11.67 -4.63 0.99
N LEU A 214 12.96 -4.79 1.30
CA LEU A 214 13.94 -5.27 0.33
C LEU A 214 13.62 -6.70 -0.13
N THR A 215 13.28 -7.60 0.79
CA THR A 215 12.95 -9.00 0.44
C THR A 215 11.72 -9.08 -0.49
N VAL A 216 10.75 -8.19 -0.34
CA VAL A 216 9.58 -8.11 -1.25
C VAL A 216 9.96 -7.80 -2.69
N VAL A 217 11.06 -7.10 -2.93
CA VAL A 217 11.58 -6.89 -4.30
C VAL A 217 11.96 -8.23 -4.94
N TYR A 218 12.69 -9.09 -4.20
CA TYR A 218 13.06 -10.43 -4.67
C TYR A 218 11.83 -11.30 -4.88
N HIS A 219 10.89 -11.29 -3.92
CA HIS A 219 9.63 -12.03 -4.04
C HIS A 219 8.85 -11.62 -5.29
N GLY A 220 8.69 -10.33 -5.52
CA GLY A 220 7.96 -9.81 -6.67
C GLY A 220 8.62 -10.16 -8.01
N MET A 221 9.96 -10.11 -8.08
CA MET A 221 10.70 -10.50 -9.29
C MET A 221 10.60 -12.00 -9.54
N TYR A 222 10.74 -12.82 -8.49
CA TYR A 222 10.58 -14.28 -8.59
C TYR A 222 9.18 -14.67 -9.09
N GLU A 223 8.14 -14.03 -8.58
CA GLU A 223 6.76 -14.31 -8.97
C GLU A 223 6.42 -13.85 -10.40
N ALA A 224 7.07 -12.78 -10.87
CA ALA A 224 6.92 -12.33 -12.24
C ALA A 224 7.64 -13.27 -13.22
N ASP A 225 8.89 -13.63 -12.92
CA ASP A 225 9.72 -14.59 -13.64
C ASP A 225 10.86 -15.04 -12.72
N PRO A 226 10.89 -16.31 -12.28
CA PRO A 226 11.90 -16.82 -11.37
C PRO A 226 13.36 -16.53 -11.77
N ALA A 227 13.65 -16.41 -13.07
CA ALA A 227 15.00 -16.13 -13.55
C ALA A 227 15.44 -14.68 -13.32
N GLN A 228 14.51 -13.75 -13.07
CA GLN A 228 14.87 -12.34 -12.85
C GLN A 228 15.66 -12.12 -11.57
N VAL A 229 15.45 -12.93 -10.54
CA VAL A 229 16.20 -12.79 -9.28
C VAL A 229 17.68 -13.14 -9.43
N ASP A 230 18.05 -13.90 -10.46
CA ASP A 230 19.45 -14.27 -10.69
C ASP A 230 20.35 -13.06 -11.02
N ALA A 231 19.74 -11.94 -11.42
CA ALA A 231 20.44 -10.68 -11.63
C ALA A 231 20.69 -9.88 -10.34
N LEU A 232 20.10 -10.29 -9.23
CA LEU A 232 20.22 -9.61 -7.94
C LEU A 232 21.29 -10.26 -7.06
N PRO A 233 21.95 -9.50 -6.16
CA PRO A 233 22.90 -10.06 -5.20
C PRO A 233 22.28 -11.18 -4.36
N GLY A 234 22.91 -12.37 -4.31
CA GLY A 234 22.39 -13.53 -3.57
C GLY A 234 21.14 -14.18 -4.16
N GLY A 235 20.64 -13.67 -5.29
CA GLY A 235 19.41 -14.14 -5.91
C GLY A 235 19.44 -15.60 -6.38
N PRO A 236 20.51 -16.07 -7.06
CA PRO A 236 20.60 -17.47 -7.48
C PRO A 236 20.53 -18.47 -6.32
N GLU A 237 21.26 -18.22 -5.24
CA GLU A 237 21.31 -19.06 -4.05
C GLU A 237 19.97 -19.06 -3.32
N TRP A 238 19.36 -17.88 -3.17
CA TRP A 238 18.04 -17.72 -2.58
C TRP A 238 16.97 -18.47 -3.39
N ARG A 239 17.00 -18.34 -4.72
CA ARG A 239 16.07 -19.06 -5.60
C ARG A 239 16.24 -20.57 -5.47
N GLU A 240 17.48 -21.06 -5.47
CA GLU A 240 17.75 -22.50 -5.29
C GLU A 240 17.16 -23.01 -3.96
N GLU A 241 17.32 -22.26 -2.86
CA GLU A 241 16.76 -22.62 -1.56
C GLU A 241 15.24 -22.62 -1.57
N LEU A 242 14.61 -21.57 -2.11
CA LEU A 242 13.15 -21.49 -2.24
C LEU A 242 12.61 -22.63 -3.11
N GLU A 243 13.29 -23.00 -4.18
CA GLU A 243 12.86 -24.04 -5.11
C GLU A 243 13.01 -25.46 -4.57
N ARG A 244 13.71 -25.67 -3.46
CA ARG A 244 13.67 -26.94 -2.70
C ARG A 244 12.33 -27.18 -2.03
N ILE A 245 11.56 -26.14 -1.80
CA ILE A 245 10.20 -26.25 -1.26
C ILE A 245 9.28 -26.78 -2.37
N PRO A 246 8.41 -27.76 -2.04
CA PRO A 246 7.44 -28.30 -3.01
C PRO A 246 6.63 -27.17 -3.68
N VAL A 247 6.48 -27.23 -5.00
CA VAL A 247 5.91 -26.14 -5.81
C VAL A 247 4.54 -25.65 -5.31
N HIS A 248 3.70 -26.54 -4.77
CA HIS A 248 2.38 -26.20 -4.26
C HIS A 248 2.41 -25.48 -2.90
N LEU A 249 3.56 -25.38 -2.24
CA LEU A 249 3.77 -24.68 -0.97
C LEU A 249 4.64 -23.42 -1.11
N ARG A 250 5.31 -23.23 -2.27
CA ARG A 250 6.26 -22.12 -2.45
C ARG A 250 5.64 -20.76 -2.21
N HIS A 251 4.43 -20.56 -2.69
CA HIS A 251 3.73 -19.28 -2.50
C HIS A 251 3.53 -18.91 -1.02
N LEU A 252 3.37 -19.89 -0.14
CA LEU A 252 3.28 -19.64 1.30
C LEU A 252 4.64 -19.24 1.87
N ALA A 253 5.71 -19.92 1.46
CA ALA A 253 7.06 -19.62 1.90
C ALA A 253 7.56 -18.27 1.39
N THR A 254 7.26 -17.92 0.13
CA THR A 254 7.63 -16.63 -0.47
C THR A 254 7.05 -15.45 0.31
N HIS A 255 5.85 -15.60 0.86
CA HIS A 255 5.17 -14.52 1.57
C HIS A 255 5.21 -14.65 3.10
N GLU A 256 6.03 -15.55 3.65
CA GLU A 256 6.22 -15.64 5.10
C GLU A 256 6.69 -14.27 5.65
N ASP A 257 6.09 -13.82 6.74
CA ASP A 257 6.40 -12.55 7.42
C ASP A 257 6.38 -11.28 6.54
N HIS A 258 5.69 -11.33 5.41
CA HIS A 258 5.65 -10.30 4.38
C HIS A 258 5.47 -8.89 4.95
N LEU A 259 6.42 -7.97 4.67
CA LEU A 259 6.48 -6.58 5.14
C LEU A 259 6.51 -6.38 6.68
N VAL A 260 6.60 -7.44 7.46
CA VAL A 260 6.64 -7.37 8.93
C VAL A 260 8.02 -7.72 9.46
N ASN A 261 8.58 -8.86 9.03
CA ASN A 261 9.91 -9.31 9.41
C ASN A 261 10.68 -9.84 8.19
N VAL A 262 11.93 -10.20 8.40
CA VAL A 262 12.75 -10.91 7.42
C VAL A 262 12.89 -12.37 7.86
N PRO A 263 12.31 -13.33 7.11
CA PRO A 263 12.51 -14.75 7.37
C PRO A 263 13.98 -15.14 7.36
N GLU A 264 14.36 -16.18 8.08
CA GLU A 264 15.76 -16.66 8.17
C GLU A 264 16.37 -16.91 6.80
N ARG A 265 15.61 -17.55 5.90
CA ARG A 265 16.00 -17.80 4.50
C ARG A 265 16.39 -16.51 3.75
N ASP A 266 15.67 -15.40 4.03
CA ASP A 266 15.83 -14.17 3.28
C ASP A 266 16.92 -13.24 3.85
N ARG A 267 17.48 -13.58 5.01
CA ARG A 267 18.52 -12.75 5.66
C ARG A 267 19.78 -12.57 4.82
N ALA A 268 20.14 -13.58 4.03
CA ALA A 268 21.28 -13.51 3.14
C ALA A 268 21.12 -12.50 2.00
N LEU A 269 19.90 -12.04 1.72
CA LEU A 269 19.60 -11.03 0.71
C LEU A 269 19.87 -9.59 1.19
N LEU A 270 20.03 -9.40 2.50
CA LEU A 270 20.19 -8.06 3.08
C LEU A 270 21.58 -7.51 2.77
N SER A 271 21.59 -6.31 2.19
CA SER A 271 22.80 -5.52 1.99
C SER A 271 22.48 -4.03 2.08
N GLY A 272 23.41 -3.22 2.54
CA GLY A 272 23.25 -1.76 2.60
C GLY A 272 23.04 -1.15 1.22
N GLU A 273 23.74 -1.67 0.19
CA GLU A 273 23.53 -1.27 -1.20
C GLU A 273 22.12 -1.63 -1.68
N GLY A 274 21.63 -2.83 -1.38
CA GLY A 274 20.27 -3.25 -1.71
C GLY A 274 19.22 -2.34 -1.08
N LEU A 275 19.35 -2.04 0.22
CA LEU A 275 18.44 -1.12 0.91
C LEU A 275 18.41 0.26 0.26
N THR A 276 19.56 0.86 0.01
CA THR A 276 19.63 2.22 -0.56
C THR A 276 19.19 2.30 -2.02
N SER A 277 19.41 1.23 -2.80
CA SER A 277 19.07 1.18 -4.22
C SER A 277 17.60 0.88 -4.49
N PHE A 278 17.01 -0.05 -3.72
CA PHE A 278 15.65 -0.55 -3.99
C PHE A 278 14.59 0.01 -3.06
N THR A 279 14.99 0.70 -1.98
CA THR A 279 14.03 1.26 -1.01
C THR A 279 14.25 2.76 -0.80
N TRP A 280 13.38 3.38 0.00
CA TRP A 280 13.54 4.73 0.51
C TRP A 280 14.37 4.71 1.81
N THR A 281 15.58 4.12 1.73
CA THR A 281 16.52 4.06 2.85
C THR A 281 17.68 5.02 2.61
N GLY A 282 17.95 5.88 3.58
CA GLY A 282 19.03 6.87 3.48
C GLY A 282 18.96 7.95 4.55
N GLU A 283 19.95 8.82 4.55
CA GLU A 283 19.96 10.01 5.42
C GLU A 283 18.80 10.96 5.07
N ALA A 284 18.29 11.68 6.04
CA ALA A 284 17.16 12.59 5.89
C ALA A 284 17.32 13.59 4.72
N ALA A 285 18.52 14.13 4.52
CA ALA A 285 18.78 15.07 3.42
C ALA A 285 18.65 14.44 2.04
N VAL A 286 19.10 13.19 1.88
CA VAL A 286 19.00 12.43 0.63
C VAL A 286 17.54 12.10 0.32
N LEU A 287 16.82 11.60 1.32
CA LEU A 287 15.40 11.27 1.16
C LEU A 287 14.53 12.50 0.93
N ARG A 288 14.87 13.63 1.55
CA ARG A 288 14.20 14.90 1.29
C ARG A 288 14.39 15.35 -0.17
N ALA A 289 15.60 15.29 -0.69
CA ALA A 289 15.85 15.62 -2.10
C ALA A 289 15.08 14.68 -3.06
N ARG A 290 14.99 13.39 -2.71
CA ARG A 290 14.18 12.42 -3.47
C ARG A 290 12.69 12.75 -3.41
N LEU A 291 12.19 13.17 -2.25
CA LEU A 291 10.80 13.60 -2.05
C LEU A 291 10.49 14.82 -2.94
N ASP A 292 11.35 15.84 -2.91
CA ASP A 292 11.18 17.06 -3.70
C ASP A 292 11.22 16.76 -5.22
N ALA A 293 12.12 15.88 -5.67
CA ALA A 293 12.19 15.44 -7.06
C ALA A 293 10.93 14.67 -7.48
N THR A 294 10.39 13.84 -6.60
CA THR A 294 9.16 13.07 -6.84
C THR A 294 7.94 13.99 -6.94
N ALA A 295 7.87 15.02 -6.09
CA ALA A 295 6.85 16.06 -6.17
C ALA A 295 6.93 16.84 -7.50
N ALA A 296 8.14 17.22 -7.89
CA ALA A 296 8.37 17.93 -9.15
C ALA A 296 8.01 17.09 -10.39
N ALA A 297 8.08 15.77 -10.27
CA ALA A 297 7.68 14.84 -11.33
C ALA A 297 6.16 14.61 -11.41
N GLY A 298 5.35 15.16 -10.47
CA GLY A 298 3.89 15.12 -10.52
C GLY A 298 3.24 14.14 -9.54
N THR A 299 3.98 13.53 -8.62
CA THR A 299 3.38 12.81 -7.48
C THR A 299 2.77 13.80 -6.52
N THR A 300 1.54 13.55 -6.08
CA THR A 300 0.80 14.43 -5.16
C THR A 300 0.69 13.87 -3.75
N GLU A 301 0.92 12.56 -3.58
CA GLU A 301 0.91 11.88 -2.29
C GLU A 301 2.04 10.86 -2.21
N ILE A 302 2.80 10.86 -1.12
CA ILE A 302 3.68 9.75 -0.75
C ILE A 302 2.94 8.86 0.25
N LEU A 303 2.88 7.57 -0.06
CA LEU A 303 2.34 6.54 0.80
C LEU A 303 3.50 5.79 1.46
N TYR A 304 3.92 6.25 2.63
CA TYR A 304 5.04 5.65 3.35
C TYR A 304 4.62 4.35 4.05
N GLN A 305 5.37 3.30 3.81
CA GLN A 305 5.19 1.97 4.40
C GLN A 305 6.30 1.68 5.43
N PRO A 306 6.09 1.95 6.72
CA PRO A 306 7.01 1.50 7.76
C PRO A 306 6.97 -0.02 7.87
N CYS A 307 8.14 -0.64 7.99
CA CYS A 307 8.31 -2.05 8.24
C CYS A 307 9.05 -2.28 9.56
N GLY A 308 9.15 -3.53 9.96
CA GLY A 308 9.90 -3.92 11.16
C GLY A 308 9.17 -3.62 12.48
N PRO A 309 9.88 -3.79 13.61
CA PRO A 309 9.24 -3.83 14.93
C PRO A 309 8.91 -2.45 15.52
N ASP A 310 9.54 -1.36 15.06
CA ASP A 310 9.34 -0.02 15.62
C ASP A 310 8.67 0.94 14.63
N VAL A 311 7.42 0.63 14.29
CA VAL A 311 6.59 1.45 13.40
C VAL A 311 6.48 2.91 13.91
N ALA A 312 6.43 3.09 15.22
CA ALA A 312 6.29 4.43 15.81
C ALA A 312 7.52 5.32 15.54
N ARG A 313 8.73 4.76 15.63
CA ARG A 313 9.97 5.47 15.27
C ARG A 313 9.99 5.80 13.79
N GLU A 314 9.63 4.85 12.96
CA GLU A 314 9.66 5.00 11.51
C GLU A 314 8.68 6.09 11.04
N LEU A 315 7.45 6.12 11.57
CA LEU A 315 6.48 7.17 11.29
C LEU A 315 7.00 8.56 11.66
N ARG A 316 7.58 8.71 12.87
CA ARG A 316 8.14 9.99 13.32
C ARG A 316 9.29 10.46 12.45
N ALA A 317 10.27 9.59 12.21
CA ALA A 317 11.46 9.93 11.43
C ALA A 317 11.13 10.31 9.99
N PHE A 318 10.18 9.63 9.36
CA PHE A 318 9.76 9.95 8.00
C PHE A 318 9.01 11.29 7.95
N MET A 319 8.10 11.54 8.89
CA MET A 319 7.37 12.81 8.96
C MET A 319 8.30 13.98 9.28
N ASP A 320 9.25 13.82 10.19
CA ASP A 320 10.25 14.83 10.51
C ASP A 320 11.09 15.18 9.27
N MET A 321 11.54 14.18 8.53
CA MET A 321 12.26 14.36 7.26
C MET A 321 11.39 15.09 6.23
N ALA A 322 10.13 14.68 6.07
CA ALA A 322 9.21 15.24 5.10
C ALA A 322 8.78 16.69 5.44
N SER A 323 8.72 17.03 6.71
CA SER A 323 8.32 18.36 7.21
C SER A 323 9.49 19.35 7.29
N ALA A 324 10.75 18.88 7.25
CA ALA A 324 11.91 19.75 7.27
C ALA A 324 11.90 20.64 6.01
N GLY A 325 11.63 21.94 6.18
CA GLY A 325 11.65 22.91 5.08
C GLY A 325 13.03 22.95 4.40
N PRO A 326 13.14 23.50 3.17
CA PRO A 326 14.43 23.67 2.52
C PRO A 326 15.36 24.45 3.47
N ARG A 327 16.50 23.87 3.83
CA ARG A 327 17.53 24.63 4.52
C ARG A 327 17.94 25.75 3.58
N VAL A 328 17.52 26.99 3.89
CA VAL A 328 18.09 28.18 3.25
C VAL A 328 19.57 28.14 3.60
N GLY A 329 20.40 27.76 2.62
CA GLY A 329 21.83 27.75 2.78
C GLY A 329 22.27 29.16 3.15
N THR A 330 22.79 29.33 4.37
CA THR A 330 23.61 30.49 4.70
C THR A 330 24.89 30.37 3.88
N ALA A 331 24.96 31.21 2.84
CA ALA A 331 26.16 31.40 2.04
C ALA A 331 27.31 31.97 2.91
#